data_0308c2bb79f0b2fb14b06be874326755
#
_entry.id   0308c2bb79f0b2fb14b06be874326755
#
_cell.length_a   1.000
_cell.length_b   1.000
_cell.length_c   1.000
_cell.angle_alpha   90.00
_cell.angle_beta   90.00
_cell.angle_gamma   90.00
#
_symmetry.space_group_name_H-M   'P 1'
#
loop_
_entity.id
_entity.type
_entity.pdbx_description
1 polymer ?
#
loop_
_entity_poly.entity_id
_entity_poly.type
_entity_poly.pdbx_seq_one_letter_code
_entity_poly.pdbx_strand_id
1 'polypeptide(L)'
;MSIPVIIAGDGMGRIIGKIAKSAGVALLFLVVALCLAITIVPPFLDRIYYEGPISHHYDGRRFFNPDGDIQFPAPPGSNRRGFIALWLIGQDDRPEWPDAVAVKPSRPPAFAAPRGMAATWVGHATVLVQAAGLNILTDPIWSDYASPLPPLGPKRVAQPGVRFADLPKIDLILISHNHYDHMDIPTLKKLWERDRPKIVTSLGNDSILRDNGIPATALDWGQSMSGAELNGLGHETVIQCGNYEHCPDYRVHVLRNHHWSSRWGTDRSRALWSSFIVSTRAGNIFFAGDTGAGDMAWPEEAARLGPIRLALIPIGAFRFYPGQMQSDSHIGPEQAVQVFEKLHASTAIPVHWGTFRLSYEQRETPPRMLELYLRCEGIERKRFAPLRIGQSILVPAYAPVPRGEKRCDQRAITALQ
;
A
#
# COMPACT_ATOMS: atom_id res chain seq x y z
N MET A 1 47.77 2.94 77.16
CA MET A 1 46.44 3.07 76.57
C MET A 1 46.60 2.89 75.06
N SER A 2 46.36 1.68 74.56
CA SER A 2 46.56 1.33 73.15
C SER A 2 45.20 1.35 72.49
N ILE A 3 45.01 2.15 71.47
CA ILE A 3 43.79 2.28 70.62
C ILE A 3 43.85 1.17 69.60
N PRO A 4 42.82 0.36 69.39
CA PRO A 4 42.80 -0.66 68.37
C PRO A 4 42.45 0.02 67.00
N VAL A 5 43.32 -0.16 66.01
CA VAL A 5 43.05 0.16 64.64
C VAL A 5 42.07 -0.87 64.06
N ILE A 6 40.85 -0.43 63.79
CA ILE A 6 39.85 -1.26 63.11
C ILE A 6 40.19 -1.27 61.63
N ILE A 7 40.67 -2.39 61.10
CA ILE A 7 40.86 -2.63 59.66
C ILE A 7 39.50 -2.95 59.06
N ALA A 8 38.86 -1.92 58.50
CA ALA A 8 37.57 -2.03 57.78
C ALA A 8 37.76 -2.20 56.26
N GLY A 9 38.67 -3.08 55.80
CA GLY A 9 39.06 -3.17 54.40
C GLY A 9 38.52 -4.36 53.59
N ASP A 10 38.25 -5.50 54.23
CA ASP A 10 37.98 -6.77 53.52
C ASP A 10 36.53 -6.99 53.07
N GLY A 11 35.54 -6.35 53.67
CA GLY A 11 34.13 -6.53 53.39
C GLY A 11 33.70 -5.88 52.05
N MET A 12 34.17 -4.68 51.80
CA MET A 12 33.80 -3.88 50.62
C MET A 12 34.33 -4.50 49.32
N GLY A 13 35.57 -4.98 49.29
CA GLY A 13 36.16 -5.65 48.16
C GLY A 13 35.42 -6.94 47.73
N ARG A 14 34.97 -7.73 48.73
CA ARG A 14 34.17 -8.94 48.48
C ARG A 14 32.77 -8.65 47.97
N ILE A 15 32.13 -7.55 48.39
CA ILE A 15 30.82 -7.11 47.89
C ILE A 15 30.95 -6.62 46.47
N ILE A 16 31.92 -5.76 46.16
CA ILE A 16 32.19 -5.28 44.82
C ILE A 16 32.49 -6.44 43.85
N GLY A 17 33.31 -7.42 44.28
CA GLY A 17 33.59 -8.59 43.47
C GLY A 17 32.36 -9.48 43.18
N LYS A 18 31.44 -9.60 44.15
CA LYS A 18 30.16 -10.31 43.92
C LYS A 18 29.26 -9.56 42.94
N ILE A 19 29.15 -8.24 43.09
CA ILE A 19 28.36 -7.41 42.19
C ILE A 19 28.93 -7.47 40.76
N ALA A 20 30.25 -7.37 40.61
CA ALA A 20 30.91 -7.45 39.30
C ALA A 20 30.70 -8.83 38.63
N LYS A 21 30.79 -9.93 39.41
CA LYS A 21 30.48 -11.28 38.89
C LYS A 21 29.00 -11.40 38.46
N SER A 22 28.08 -10.91 39.29
CA SER A 22 26.64 -10.97 38.94
C SER A 22 26.33 -10.12 37.70
N ALA A 23 26.93 -8.94 37.57
CA ALA A 23 26.79 -8.09 36.40
C ALA A 23 27.39 -8.75 35.12
N GLY A 24 28.57 -9.40 35.27
CA GLY A 24 29.17 -10.15 34.16
C GLY A 24 28.34 -11.35 33.70
N VAL A 25 27.76 -12.10 34.64
CA VAL A 25 26.83 -13.20 34.34
C VAL A 25 25.57 -12.68 33.68
N ALA A 26 24.97 -11.59 34.16
CA ALA A 26 23.79 -10.98 33.55
C ALA A 26 24.08 -10.48 32.14
N LEU A 27 25.25 -9.85 31.93
CA LEU A 27 25.69 -9.42 30.59
C LEU A 27 25.87 -10.60 29.65
N LEU A 28 26.49 -11.70 30.12
CA LEU A 28 26.65 -12.91 29.31
C LEU A 28 25.29 -13.51 28.90
N PHE A 29 24.33 -13.60 29.83
CA PHE A 29 22.98 -14.05 29.51
C PHE A 29 22.29 -13.15 28.50
N LEU A 30 22.45 -11.83 28.63
CA LEU A 30 21.92 -10.87 27.66
C LEU A 30 22.53 -11.07 26.26
N VAL A 31 23.85 -11.21 26.17
CA VAL A 31 24.55 -11.46 24.90
C VAL A 31 24.11 -12.79 24.28
N VAL A 32 24.03 -13.87 25.06
CA VAL A 32 23.56 -15.17 24.58
C VAL A 32 22.10 -15.09 24.09
N ALA A 33 21.23 -14.45 24.89
CA ALA A 33 19.83 -14.26 24.50
C ALA A 33 19.71 -13.44 23.20
N LEU A 34 20.52 -12.39 23.05
CA LEU A 34 20.56 -11.57 21.82
C LEU A 34 21.07 -12.37 20.62
N CYS A 35 22.15 -13.19 20.79
CA CYS A 35 22.66 -14.06 19.74
C CYS A 35 21.62 -15.10 19.32
N LEU A 36 20.93 -15.72 20.29
CA LEU A 36 19.83 -16.66 20.02
C LEU A 36 18.66 -15.96 19.31
N ALA A 37 18.29 -14.76 19.76
CA ALA A 37 17.24 -13.99 19.09
C ALA A 37 17.59 -13.65 17.64
N ILE A 38 18.82 -13.23 17.36
CA ILE A 38 19.28 -12.90 15.99
C ILE A 38 19.30 -14.15 15.10
N THR A 39 19.57 -15.34 15.64
CA THR A 39 19.64 -16.58 14.84
C THR A 39 18.30 -17.31 14.71
N ILE A 40 17.47 -17.30 15.74
CA ILE A 40 16.22 -18.07 15.81
C ILE A 40 15.02 -17.25 15.30
N VAL A 41 14.92 -15.96 15.68
CA VAL A 41 13.74 -15.14 15.37
C VAL A 41 13.56 -14.92 13.87
N PRO A 42 14.60 -14.57 13.05
CA PRO A 42 14.41 -14.33 11.63
C PRO A 42 13.81 -15.51 10.85
N PRO A 43 14.31 -16.77 10.98
CA PRO A 43 13.68 -17.92 10.35
C PRO A 43 12.23 -18.15 10.80
N PHE A 44 11.91 -17.86 12.07
CA PHE A 44 10.54 -17.96 12.58
C PHE A 44 9.62 -16.88 12.01
N LEU A 45 10.14 -15.71 11.67
CA LEU A 45 9.41 -14.62 11.05
C LEU A 45 9.35 -14.76 9.52
N ASP A 46 10.17 -15.62 8.89
CA ASP A 46 10.11 -15.95 7.46
C ASP A 46 8.95 -16.95 7.21
N ARG A 47 7.73 -16.45 7.34
CA ARG A 47 6.51 -17.25 7.22
C ARG A 47 6.22 -17.61 5.77
N ILE A 48 5.79 -18.84 5.55
CA ILE A 48 5.35 -19.33 4.25
C ILE A 48 3.83 -19.06 4.15
N TYR A 49 3.43 -18.29 3.15
CA TYR A 49 2.04 -17.96 2.89
C TYR A 49 1.46 -18.67 1.67
N TYR A 50 2.33 -19.21 0.81
CA TYR A 50 1.97 -19.90 -0.41
C TYR A 50 2.90 -21.09 -0.68
N GLU A 51 2.31 -22.24 -1.04
CA GLU A 51 3.00 -23.49 -1.36
C GLU A 51 2.41 -24.07 -2.64
N GLY A 52 2.48 -23.30 -3.73
CA GLY A 52 2.01 -23.73 -5.05
C GLY A 52 3.14 -24.17 -5.98
N PRO A 53 2.82 -24.52 -7.22
CA PRO A 53 3.81 -24.91 -8.23
C PRO A 53 4.72 -23.74 -8.62
N ILE A 54 5.95 -24.04 -9.02
CA ILE A 54 6.88 -23.08 -9.61
C ILE A 54 6.25 -22.49 -10.88
N SER A 55 6.39 -21.19 -11.05
CA SER A 55 5.87 -20.45 -12.19
C SER A 55 6.91 -19.45 -12.72
N HIS A 56 6.54 -18.66 -13.73
CA HIS A 56 7.42 -17.61 -14.29
C HIS A 56 7.64 -16.41 -13.35
N HIS A 57 7.00 -16.40 -12.16
CA HIS A 57 7.15 -15.37 -11.13
C HIS A 57 7.16 -15.94 -9.70
N TYR A 58 7.27 -17.28 -9.54
CA TYR A 58 7.43 -17.96 -8.25
C TYR A 58 8.46 -19.09 -8.36
N ASP A 59 9.52 -19.02 -7.56
CA ASP A 59 10.66 -19.96 -7.60
C ASP A 59 10.45 -21.23 -6.75
N GLY A 60 9.26 -21.43 -6.20
CA GLY A 60 8.94 -22.48 -5.23
C GLY A 60 9.14 -22.04 -3.78
N ARG A 61 9.66 -20.83 -3.58
CA ARG A 61 9.91 -20.27 -2.25
C ARG A 61 9.46 -18.81 -2.11
N ARG A 62 9.71 -17.97 -3.13
CA ARG A 62 9.39 -16.54 -3.14
C ARG A 62 8.87 -16.12 -4.51
N PHE A 63 8.01 -15.13 -4.50
CA PHE A 63 7.62 -14.44 -5.72
C PHE A 63 8.71 -13.45 -6.14
N PHE A 64 8.80 -13.16 -7.44
CA PHE A 64 9.76 -12.21 -8.00
C PHE A 64 9.15 -11.47 -9.19
N ASN A 65 9.72 -10.31 -9.52
CA ASN A 65 9.36 -9.55 -10.71
C ASN A 65 10.05 -10.20 -11.94
N PRO A 66 9.33 -10.67 -12.97
CA PRO A 66 9.93 -11.33 -14.14
C PRO A 66 10.85 -10.41 -14.95
N ASP A 67 10.63 -9.10 -14.87
CA ASP A 67 11.47 -8.05 -15.48
C ASP A 67 12.71 -7.70 -14.63
N GLY A 68 12.88 -8.39 -13.50
CA GLY A 68 14.00 -8.20 -12.57
C GLY A 68 13.81 -6.98 -11.66
N ASP A 69 14.61 -6.92 -10.61
CA ASP A 69 14.66 -5.77 -9.72
C ASP A 69 15.60 -4.70 -10.31
N ILE A 70 15.08 -3.55 -10.65
CA ILE A 70 15.86 -2.42 -11.16
C ILE A 70 16.48 -1.71 -9.95
N GLN A 71 17.78 -1.81 -9.80
CA GLN A 71 18.47 -1.10 -8.75
C GLN A 71 18.71 0.37 -9.17
N PHE A 72 17.94 1.28 -8.56
CA PHE A 72 18.27 2.70 -8.65
C PHE A 72 19.35 3.01 -7.61
N PRO A 73 20.59 3.36 -8.03
CA PRO A 73 21.64 3.67 -7.09
C PRO A 73 21.24 4.87 -6.24
N ALA A 74 21.61 4.82 -4.98
CA ALA A 74 21.44 5.98 -4.11
C ALA A 74 22.20 7.20 -4.69
N PRO A 75 21.62 8.41 -4.66
CA PRO A 75 22.31 9.60 -5.13
C PRO A 75 23.67 9.77 -4.47
N PRO A 76 24.70 10.31 -5.18
CA PRO A 76 26.01 10.53 -4.61
C PRO A 76 25.94 11.35 -3.30
N GLY A 77 26.60 10.86 -2.26
CA GLY A 77 26.60 11.51 -0.93
C GLY A 77 25.42 11.16 -0.04
N SER A 78 24.39 10.46 -0.53
CA SER A 78 23.30 9.98 0.31
C SER A 78 23.78 8.82 1.19
N ASN A 79 23.49 8.87 2.49
CA ASN A 79 23.85 7.80 3.42
C ASN A 79 22.61 7.37 4.22
N ARG A 80 22.23 6.12 4.08
CA ARG A 80 21.13 5.52 4.84
C ARG A 80 21.61 4.67 6.03
N ARG A 81 22.92 4.72 6.33
CA ARG A 81 23.50 3.96 7.45
C ARG A 81 22.90 4.47 8.76
N GLY A 82 22.31 3.55 9.51
CA GLY A 82 21.68 3.89 10.80
C GLY A 82 20.25 4.43 10.71
N PHE A 83 19.61 4.44 9.53
CA PHE A 83 18.22 4.91 9.39
C PHE A 83 17.27 4.32 10.44
N ILE A 84 17.32 3.01 10.68
CA ILE A 84 16.46 2.35 11.70
C ILE A 84 16.83 2.86 13.10
N ALA A 85 18.12 3.00 13.41
CA ALA A 85 18.57 3.48 14.72
C ALA A 85 18.19 4.96 14.91
N LEU A 86 18.42 5.80 13.92
CA LEU A 86 18.01 7.22 13.93
C LEU A 86 16.50 7.39 14.05
N TRP A 87 15.75 6.57 13.33
CA TRP A 87 14.30 6.55 13.41
C TRP A 87 13.79 6.13 14.80
N LEU A 88 14.41 5.11 15.42
CA LEU A 88 14.05 4.63 16.77
C LEU A 88 14.31 5.71 17.84
N ILE A 89 15.34 6.56 17.67
CA ILE A 89 15.64 7.64 18.59
C ILE A 89 15.01 8.99 18.18
N GLY A 90 14.14 9.01 17.19
CA GLY A 90 13.44 10.21 16.72
C GLY A 90 14.31 11.24 15.99
N GLN A 91 15.47 10.83 15.50
CA GLN A 91 16.43 11.69 14.76
C GLN A 91 16.49 11.31 13.27
N ASP A 92 15.37 10.95 12.69
CA ASP A 92 15.30 10.67 11.25
C ASP A 92 15.40 12.00 10.47
N ASP A 93 16.16 11.98 9.38
CA ASP A 93 16.48 13.14 8.53
C ASP A 93 15.48 13.38 7.41
N ARG A 94 14.34 12.67 7.42
CA ARG A 94 13.25 12.88 6.46
C ARG A 94 12.61 14.25 6.67
N PRO A 95 12.12 14.91 5.60
CA PRO A 95 11.39 16.16 5.71
C PRO A 95 10.26 16.08 6.72
N GLU A 96 10.15 17.09 7.59
CA GLU A 96 9.08 17.15 8.57
C GLU A 96 7.72 17.30 7.90
N TRP A 97 6.77 16.51 8.37
CA TRP A 97 5.37 16.64 8.03
C TRP A 97 4.59 17.20 9.22
N PRO A 98 3.45 17.85 9.03
CA PRO A 98 2.61 18.26 10.15
C PRO A 98 2.14 17.03 10.94
N ASP A 99 2.07 17.14 12.26
CA ASP A 99 1.59 16.07 13.14
C ASP A 99 0.14 15.66 12.85
N ALA A 100 -0.67 16.61 12.41
CA ALA A 100 -2.04 16.40 12.00
C ALA A 100 -2.45 17.35 10.88
N VAL A 101 -3.21 16.82 9.92
CA VAL A 101 -3.83 17.57 8.83
C VAL A 101 -5.34 17.57 9.04
N ALA A 102 -5.95 18.75 8.98
CA ALA A 102 -7.38 18.88 9.09
C ALA A 102 -8.08 18.22 7.90
N VAL A 103 -8.94 17.25 8.19
CA VAL A 103 -9.77 16.54 7.20
C VAL A 103 -11.23 16.82 7.52
N LYS A 104 -12.01 17.20 6.50
CA LYS A 104 -13.45 17.27 6.59
C LYS A 104 -14.04 15.96 6.06
N PRO A 105 -14.51 15.05 6.92
CA PRO A 105 -15.07 13.79 6.47
C PRO A 105 -16.32 14.00 5.62
N SER A 106 -16.46 13.19 4.58
CA SER A 106 -17.67 13.11 3.75
C SER A 106 -18.58 11.95 4.19
N ARG A 107 -19.81 11.99 3.71
CA ARG A 107 -20.78 10.90 3.83
C ARG A 107 -21.19 10.49 2.42
N PRO A 108 -20.55 9.46 1.82
CA PRO A 108 -20.95 8.97 0.53
C PRO A 108 -22.41 8.47 0.56
N PRO A 109 -23.15 8.58 -0.57
CA PRO A 109 -24.46 7.95 -0.68
C PRO A 109 -24.37 6.43 -0.58
N ALA A 110 -25.49 5.76 -0.33
CA ALA A 110 -25.51 4.29 -0.25
C ALA A 110 -25.03 3.61 -1.54
N PHE A 111 -25.38 4.18 -2.71
CA PHE A 111 -24.99 3.70 -4.04
C PHE A 111 -24.86 4.85 -5.02
N ALA A 112 -24.05 4.65 -6.07
CA ALA A 112 -24.08 5.50 -7.25
C ALA A 112 -25.33 5.17 -8.12
N ALA A 113 -25.71 6.10 -9.00
CA ALA A 113 -26.72 5.82 -10.02
C ALA A 113 -26.36 4.57 -10.85
N PRO A 114 -27.32 3.79 -11.36
CA PRO A 114 -27.08 2.47 -11.98
C PRO A 114 -26.03 2.42 -13.10
N ARG A 115 -25.91 3.50 -13.90
CA ARG A 115 -24.85 3.68 -14.92
C ARG A 115 -23.82 4.72 -14.51
N GLY A 116 -23.95 5.26 -13.32
CA GLY A 116 -23.02 6.22 -12.72
C GLY A 116 -21.79 5.54 -12.18
N MET A 117 -20.73 6.32 -12.03
CA MET A 117 -19.54 5.96 -11.27
C MET A 117 -19.15 7.16 -10.42
N ALA A 118 -18.98 6.93 -9.13
CA ALA A 118 -18.47 7.91 -8.20
C ALA A 118 -17.26 7.33 -7.48
N ALA A 119 -16.32 8.17 -7.11
CA ALA A 119 -15.17 7.77 -6.32
C ALA A 119 -14.90 8.79 -5.21
N THR A 120 -14.65 8.29 -4.01
CA THR A 120 -14.32 9.08 -2.81
C THR A 120 -12.96 8.68 -2.32
N TRP A 121 -11.99 9.60 -2.31
CA TRP A 121 -10.68 9.31 -1.75
C TRP A 121 -10.73 9.36 -0.22
N VAL A 122 -10.61 8.19 0.41
CA VAL A 122 -10.65 8.06 1.87
C VAL A 122 -9.32 8.48 2.48
N GLY A 123 -8.21 8.26 1.75
CA GLY A 123 -6.84 8.56 2.15
C GLY A 123 -5.90 7.40 1.84
N HIS A 124 -4.62 7.69 1.66
CA HIS A 124 -3.60 6.72 1.25
C HIS A 124 -4.00 5.99 -0.05
N ALA A 125 -3.97 4.65 -0.06
CA ALA A 125 -4.45 3.82 -1.17
C ALA A 125 -5.93 3.43 -1.05
N THR A 126 -6.62 3.92 0.00
CA THR A 126 -8.03 3.62 0.23
C THR A 126 -8.94 4.56 -0.57
N VAL A 127 -9.67 4.00 -1.52
CA VAL A 127 -10.69 4.69 -2.32
C VAL A 127 -11.99 3.89 -2.27
N LEU A 128 -13.10 4.55 -1.98
CA LEU A 128 -14.43 4.00 -2.17
C LEU A 128 -14.89 4.31 -3.59
N VAL A 129 -15.02 3.29 -4.42
CA VAL A 129 -15.58 3.40 -5.77
C VAL A 129 -16.97 2.80 -5.78
N GLN A 130 -17.95 3.60 -6.20
CA GLN A 130 -19.36 3.21 -6.29
C GLN A 130 -19.72 3.15 -7.77
N ALA A 131 -19.98 1.96 -8.29
CA ALA A 131 -20.25 1.72 -9.70
C ALA A 131 -21.16 0.51 -9.91
N ALA A 132 -22.10 0.61 -10.85
CA ALA A 132 -23.00 -0.48 -11.24
C ALA A 132 -23.76 -1.13 -10.05
N GLY A 133 -24.08 -0.37 -9.02
CA GLY A 133 -24.73 -0.86 -7.81
C GLY A 133 -23.79 -1.50 -6.79
N LEU A 134 -22.47 -1.46 -7.00
CA LEU A 134 -21.46 -1.97 -6.09
C LEU A 134 -20.75 -0.84 -5.34
N ASN A 135 -20.41 -1.12 -4.09
CA ASN A 135 -19.49 -0.35 -3.27
C ASN A 135 -18.17 -1.12 -3.14
N ILE A 136 -17.15 -0.66 -3.85
CA ILE A 136 -15.84 -1.28 -3.95
C ILE A 136 -14.86 -0.48 -3.10
N LEU A 137 -14.07 -1.14 -2.26
CA LEU A 137 -13.08 -0.49 -1.42
C LEU A 137 -11.67 -1.05 -1.72
N THR A 138 -10.71 -0.17 -1.98
CA THR A 138 -9.32 -0.56 -2.23
C THR A 138 -8.48 -0.39 -0.97
N ASP A 139 -7.61 -1.35 -0.67
CA ASP A 139 -6.62 -1.36 0.42
C ASP A 139 -7.09 -0.59 1.68
N PRO A 140 -8.14 -1.08 2.37
CA PRO A 140 -8.79 -0.32 3.42
C PRO A 140 -7.94 -0.21 4.68
N ILE A 141 -7.57 1.03 5.06
CA ILE A 141 -6.85 1.33 6.29
C ILE A 141 -7.51 2.48 7.08
N TRP A 142 -7.95 2.16 8.31
CA TRP A 142 -8.46 3.13 9.29
C TRP A 142 -7.60 3.20 10.55
N SER A 143 -6.58 2.33 10.69
CA SER A 143 -5.63 2.36 11.80
C SER A 143 -4.79 3.63 11.81
N ASP A 144 -4.44 4.11 13.01
CA ASP A 144 -3.59 5.29 13.18
C ASP A 144 -2.11 5.02 12.85
N TYR A 145 -1.70 3.76 12.80
CA TYR A 145 -0.34 3.34 12.51
C TYR A 145 -0.32 2.24 11.44
N ALA A 146 0.50 2.40 10.43
CA ALA A 146 0.84 1.36 9.47
C ALA A 146 1.95 0.47 10.07
N SER A 147 1.60 -0.38 11.04
CA SER A 147 2.60 -1.12 11.83
C SER A 147 2.00 -2.33 12.52
N PRO A 148 2.80 -3.41 12.72
CA PRO A 148 2.42 -4.54 13.56
C PRO A 148 2.43 -4.21 15.06
N LEU A 149 3.13 -3.16 15.48
CA LEU A 149 3.44 -2.86 16.89
C LEU A 149 3.20 -1.37 17.21
N PRO A 150 1.94 -0.86 17.15
CA PRO A 150 1.66 0.52 17.56
C PRO A 150 2.11 0.76 19.02
N PRO A 151 2.67 1.93 19.35
CA PRO A 151 2.79 3.14 18.53
C PRO A 151 4.06 3.21 17.66
N LEU A 152 4.80 2.12 17.50
CA LEU A 152 5.96 2.08 16.62
C LEU A 152 5.51 1.99 15.16
N GLY A 153 6.21 2.70 14.26
CA GLY A 153 5.92 2.70 12.83
C GLY A 153 5.30 4.00 12.32
N PRO A 154 5.01 4.08 11.01
CA PRO A 154 4.46 5.28 10.40
C PRO A 154 3.11 5.64 10.99
N LYS A 155 3.03 6.83 11.60
CA LYS A 155 1.79 7.40 12.14
C LYS A 155 1.03 8.14 11.05
N ARG A 156 -0.29 7.99 11.06
CA ARG A 156 -1.21 8.74 10.20
C ARG A 156 -1.21 10.22 10.59
N VAL A 157 -0.99 11.10 9.62
CA VAL A 157 -1.09 12.56 9.81
C VAL A 157 -2.44 13.11 9.35
N ALA A 158 -3.16 12.39 8.50
CA ALA A 158 -4.47 12.80 7.99
C ALA A 158 -5.52 11.73 8.28
N GLN A 159 -6.55 12.08 9.04
CA GLN A 159 -7.63 11.15 9.39
C GLN A 159 -8.38 10.67 8.13
N PRO A 160 -9.02 9.48 8.14
CA PRO A 160 -9.78 8.99 7.01
C PRO A 160 -10.88 9.96 6.59
N GLY A 161 -10.97 10.23 5.29
CA GLY A 161 -11.92 11.16 4.70
C GLY A 161 -13.38 10.70 4.72
N VAL A 162 -13.62 9.44 5.11
CA VAL A 162 -14.92 8.89 5.43
C VAL A 162 -14.79 8.20 6.77
N ARG A 163 -15.61 8.59 7.76
CA ARG A 163 -15.61 7.89 9.04
C ARG A 163 -16.10 6.46 8.84
N PHE A 164 -15.55 5.51 9.58
CA PHE A 164 -15.91 4.09 9.42
C PHE A 164 -17.44 3.88 9.54
N ALA A 165 -18.09 4.59 10.44
CA ALA A 165 -19.53 4.51 10.64
C ALA A 165 -20.36 5.15 9.50
N ASP A 166 -19.75 6.02 8.68
CA ASP A 166 -20.42 6.69 7.56
C ASP A 166 -20.19 5.94 6.23
N LEU A 167 -19.42 4.83 6.24
CA LEU A 167 -19.26 3.97 5.06
C LEU A 167 -20.58 3.31 4.70
N PRO A 168 -20.96 3.29 3.41
CA PRO A 168 -22.04 2.43 2.95
C PRO A 168 -21.67 0.95 3.17
N LYS A 169 -22.63 0.04 3.01
CA LYS A 169 -22.33 -1.39 2.97
C LYS A 169 -21.31 -1.66 1.86
N ILE A 170 -20.24 -2.35 2.19
CA ILE A 170 -19.18 -2.69 1.22
C ILE A 170 -19.46 -4.08 0.63
N ASP A 171 -19.44 -4.17 -0.70
CA ASP A 171 -19.71 -5.40 -1.45
C ASP A 171 -18.42 -6.11 -1.87
N LEU A 172 -17.38 -5.34 -2.25
CA LEU A 172 -16.10 -5.86 -2.73
C LEU A 172 -14.93 -5.10 -2.10
N ILE A 173 -13.92 -5.83 -1.65
CA ILE A 173 -12.63 -5.28 -1.22
C ILE A 173 -11.53 -5.86 -2.11
N LEU A 174 -10.65 -5.00 -2.59
CA LEU A 174 -9.42 -5.36 -3.30
C LEU A 174 -8.24 -5.10 -2.38
N ILE A 175 -7.36 -6.10 -2.22
CA ILE A 175 -6.13 -5.98 -1.42
C ILE A 175 -4.96 -6.27 -2.34
N SER A 176 -4.14 -5.23 -2.58
CA SER A 176 -3.04 -5.30 -3.54
C SER A 176 -1.88 -6.17 -3.06
N HIS A 177 -1.50 -6.05 -1.80
CA HIS A 177 -0.42 -6.79 -1.18
C HIS A 177 -0.48 -6.69 0.35
N ASN A 178 0.49 -7.29 1.05
CA ASN A 178 0.40 -7.46 2.50
C ASN A 178 1.15 -6.43 3.34
N HIS A 179 1.68 -5.33 2.80
CA HIS A 179 2.24 -4.27 3.64
C HIS A 179 1.21 -3.73 4.62
N TYR A 180 1.65 -3.17 5.76
CA TYR A 180 0.74 -2.77 6.85
C TYR A 180 -0.15 -1.58 6.51
N ASP A 181 0.23 -0.76 5.56
CA ASP A 181 -0.52 0.39 5.03
C ASP A 181 -1.54 0.03 3.94
N HIS A 182 -1.58 -1.27 3.53
CA HIS A 182 -2.52 -1.81 2.54
C HIS A 182 -3.41 -2.92 3.12
N MET A 183 -2.82 -3.88 3.84
CA MET A 183 -3.55 -4.95 4.52
C MET A 183 -3.66 -4.65 6.02
N ASP A 184 -4.57 -3.77 6.39
CA ASP A 184 -4.88 -3.40 7.78
C ASP A 184 -5.86 -4.40 8.40
N ILE A 185 -5.33 -5.42 9.07
CA ILE A 185 -6.12 -6.49 9.67
C ILE A 185 -7.21 -5.97 10.63
N PRO A 186 -6.97 -4.99 11.53
CA PRO A 186 -8.01 -4.43 12.38
C PRO A 186 -9.19 -3.83 11.60
N THR A 187 -8.93 -3.11 10.52
CA THR A 187 -9.97 -2.55 9.65
C THR A 187 -10.71 -3.65 8.90
N LEU A 188 -9.99 -4.61 8.33
CA LEU A 188 -10.58 -5.72 7.56
C LEU A 188 -11.48 -6.61 8.43
N LYS A 189 -11.11 -6.88 9.70
CA LYS A 189 -11.97 -7.59 10.67
C LYS A 189 -13.30 -6.85 10.86
N LYS A 190 -13.25 -5.54 11.13
CA LYS A 190 -14.45 -4.71 11.32
C LYS A 190 -15.34 -4.71 10.07
N LEU A 191 -14.76 -4.61 8.87
CA LEU A 191 -15.50 -4.66 7.61
C LEU A 191 -16.12 -6.03 7.39
N TRP A 192 -15.36 -7.10 7.66
CA TRP A 192 -15.86 -8.46 7.54
C TRP A 192 -17.02 -8.72 8.53
N GLU A 193 -16.90 -8.31 9.77
CA GLU A 193 -17.95 -8.47 10.78
C GLU A 193 -19.24 -7.73 10.41
N ARG A 194 -19.10 -6.51 9.88
CA ARG A 194 -20.22 -5.63 9.54
C ARG A 194 -20.94 -6.03 8.25
N ASP A 195 -20.19 -6.25 7.17
CA ASP A 195 -20.74 -6.29 5.80
C ASP A 195 -20.60 -7.63 5.10
N ARG A 196 -19.69 -8.52 5.52
CA ARG A 196 -19.31 -9.76 4.84
C ARG A 196 -18.98 -9.55 3.37
N PRO A 197 -18.11 -8.57 3.02
CA PRO A 197 -17.79 -8.26 1.63
C PRO A 197 -17.04 -9.42 0.97
N LYS A 198 -17.09 -9.51 -0.36
CA LYS A 198 -16.13 -10.35 -1.09
C LYS A 198 -14.77 -9.67 -1.03
N ILE A 199 -13.73 -10.43 -0.69
CA ILE A 199 -12.35 -9.93 -0.63
C ILE A 199 -11.53 -10.67 -1.67
N VAL A 200 -10.94 -9.94 -2.60
CA VAL A 200 -10.06 -10.47 -3.64
C VAL A 200 -8.65 -9.93 -3.43
N THR A 201 -7.68 -10.82 -3.49
CA THR A 201 -6.27 -10.52 -3.33
C THR A 201 -5.42 -11.41 -4.22
N SER A 202 -4.10 -11.27 -4.20
CA SER A 202 -3.16 -12.16 -4.88
C SER A 202 -2.68 -13.30 -3.97
N LEU A 203 -2.06 -14.31 -4.60
CA LEU A 203 -1.64 -15.57 -3.97
C LEU A 203 -0.86 -15.37 -2.67
N GLY A 204 -1.21 -16.16 -1.65
CA GLY A 204 -0.58 -16.16 -0.32
C GLY A 204 -1.15 -15.12 0.65
N ASN A 205 -1.75 -14.04 0.17
CA ASN A 205 -2.35 -13.03 1.06
C ASN A 205 -3.63 -13.56 1.75
N ASP A 206 -4.34 -14.46 1.10
CA ASP A 206 -5.52 -15.13 1.66
C ASP A 206 -5.19 -15.95 2.91
N SER A 207 -3.99 -16.54 2.99
CA SER A 207 -3.58 -17.30 4.17
C SER A 207 -3.46 -16.39 5.39
N ILE A 208 -2.90 -15.18 5.22
CA ILE A 208 -2.78 -14.17 6.28
C ILE A 208 -4.18 -13.75 6.75
N LEU A 209 -5.09 -13.52 5.81
CA LEU A 209 -6.48 -13.13 6.12
C LEU A 209 -7.23 -14.26 6.82
N ARG A 210 -7.11 -15.49 6.34
CA ARG A 210 -7.72 -16.70 6.92
C ARG A 210 -7.25 -16.94 8.36
N ASP A 211 -5.95 -16.77 8.63
CA ASP A 211 -5.39 -16.88 9.98
C ASP A 211 -5.96 -15.83 10.95
N ASN A 212 -6.55 -14.76 10.40
CA ASN A 212 -7.24 -13.73 11.14
C ASN A 212 -8.78 -13.85 11.12
N GLY A 213 -9.32 -14.98 10.60
CA GLY A 213 -10.76 -15.25 10.54
C GLY A 213 -11.47 -14.46 9.42
N ILE A 214 -10.75 -14.02 8.39
CA ILE A 214 -11.27 -13.23 7.29
C ILE A 214 -11.17 -14.07 5.99
N PRO A 215 -12.26 -14.63 5.47
CA PRO A 215 -12.24 -15.33 4.19
C PRO A 215 -11.92 -14.38 3.03
N ALA A 216 -11.02 -14.80 2.15
CA ALA A 216 -10.65 -14.08 0.95
C ALA A 216 -10.39 -15.05 -0.22
N THR A 217 -10.56 -14.56 -1.44
CA THR A 217 -10.22 -15.28 -2.66
C THR A 217 -8.88 -14.79 -3.19
N ALA A 218 -7.91 -15.69 -3.27
CA ALA A 218 -6.61 -15.40 -3.88
C ALA A 218 -6.59 -15.83 -5.33
N LEU A 219 -6.08 -14.96 -6.20
CA LEU A 219 -5.90 -15.22 -7.63
C LEU A 219 -4.46 -14.93 -8.03
N ASP A 220 -4.00 -15.59 -9.08
CA ASP A 220 -2.72 -15.34 -9.70
C ASP A 220 -2.79 -14.23 -10.75
N TRP A 221 -1.66 -13.70 -11.17
CA TRP A 221 -1.57 -12.78 -12.30
C TRP A 221 -2.18 -13.40 -13.57
N GLY A 222 -2.98 -12.64 -14.26
CA GLY A 222 -3.72 -13.08 -15.45
C GLY A 222 -5.01 -13.82 -15.15
N GLN A 223 -5.27 -14.19 -13.91
CA GLN A 223 -6.52 -14.82 -13.52
C GLN A 223 -7.64 -13.80 -13.28
N SER A 224 -8.88 -14.25 -13.46
CA SER A 224 -10.05 -13.43 -13.17
C SER A 224 -11.20 -14.27 -12.64
N MET A 225 -12.11 -13.63 -11.91
CA MET A 225 -13.30 -14.25 -11.35
C MET A 225 -14.49 -13.29 -11.47
N SER A 226 -15.64 -13.80 -11.91
CA SER A 226 -16.88 -13.04 -11.96
C SER A 226 -17.49 -12.87 -10.58
N GLY A 227 -18.36 -11.88 -10.41
CA GLY A 227 -19.13 -11.71 -9.18
C GLY A 227 -19.99 -12.92 -8.84
N ALA A 228 -20.49 -13.65 -9.84
CA ALA A 228 -21.23 -14.89 -9.64
C ALA A 228 -20.34 -15.98 -9.03
N GLU A 229 -19.16 -16.22 -9.61
CA GLU A 229 -18.18 -17.20 -9.09
C GLU A 229 -17.73 -16.84 -7.67
N LEU A 230 -17.47 -15.56 -7.39
CA LEU A 230 -17.13 -15.07 -6.05
C LEU A 230 -18.26 -15.33 -5.03
N ASN A 231 -19.51 -15.42 -5.49
CA ASN A 231 -20.67 -15.76 -4.67
C ASN A 231 -20.98 -17.26 -4.61
N GLY A 232 -20.14 -18.13 -5.20
CA GLY A 232 -20.33 -19.57 -5.22
C GLY A 232 -21.40 -20.02 -6.21
N LEU A 233 -21.77 -19.16 -7.16
CA LEU A 233 -22.68 -19.49 -8.26
C LEU A 233 -21.87 -20.01 -9.44
N GLY A 234 -22.28 -21.09 -10.08
CA GLY A 234 -21.60 -21.66 -11.24
C GLY A 234 -21.64 -20.71 -12.45
N HIS A 235 -20.75 -20.95 -13.43
CA HIS A 235 -20.64 -20.17 -14.67
C HIS A 235 -21.94 -20.00 -15.44
N GLU A 236 -22.86 -20.99 -15.37
CA GLU A 236 -24.11 -20.98 -16.10
C GLU A 236 -25.20 -20.09 -15.51
N THR A 237 -25.08 -19.67 -14.25
CA THR A 237 -26.11 -18.90 -13.54
C THR A 237 -26.13 -17.41 -13.91
N VAL A 238 -25.12 -16.92 -14.63
CA VAL A 238 -24.94 -15.49 -14.98
C VAL A 238 -25.99 -14.96 -15.97
N ILE A 239 -26.71 -15.83 -16.67
CA ILE A 239 -27.56 -15.44 -17.82
C ILE A 239 -28.97 -14.95 -17.42
N GLN A 240 -29.40 -15.12 -16.17
CA GLN A 240 -30.78 -14.80 -15.75
C GLN A 240 -30.95 -13.66 -14.75
N CYS A 241 -30.02 -12.73 -14.70
CA CYS A 241 -30.14 -11.56 -13.82
C CYS A 241 -31.12 -10.48 -14.32
N GLY A 242 -32.04 -10.80 -15.20
CA GLY A 242 -32.91 -9.80 -15.86
C GLY A 242 -33.80 -8.96 -14.93
N ASN A 243 -34.03 -9.38 -13.67
CA ASN A 243 -34.94 -8.68 -12.74
C ASN A 243 -34.38 -8.49 -11.32
N TYR A 244 -33.10 -8.73 -11.06
CA TYR A 244 -32.51 -8.47 -9.75
C TYR A 244 -31.81 -7.10 -9.74
N GLU A 245 -32.21 -6.21 -8.83
CA GLU A 245 -31.56 -4.91 -8.62
C GLU A 245 -30.08 -5.02 -8.25
N HIS A 246 -29.60 -6.18 -7.84
CA HIS A 246 -28.25 -6.47 -7.36
C HIS A 246 -27.63 -7.69 -8.05
N CYS A 247 -27.69 -7.74 -9.37
CA CYS A 247 -26.97 -8.78 -10.12
C CYS A 247 -25.45 -8.56 -10.01
N PRO A 248 -24.66 -9.59 -9.64
CA PRO A 248 -23.21 -9.51 -9.57
C PRO A 248 -22.55 -9.52 -10.96
N ASP A 249 -23.00 -8.60 -11.83
CA ASP A 249 -22.48 -8.44 -13.20
C ASP A 249 -21.19 -7.59 -13.17
N TYR A 250 -20.15 -8.17 -12.60
CA TYR A 250 -18.80 -7.65 -12.62
C TYR A 250 -17.77 -8.78 -12.68
N ARG A 251 -16.57 -8.47 -13.11
CA ARG A 251 -15.43 -9.38 -13.11
C ARG A 251 -14.20 -8.69 -12.51
N VAL A 252 -13.53 -9.37 -11.60
CA VAL A 252 -12.25 -8.93 -11.04
C VAL A 252 -11.13 -9.65 -11.76
N HIS A 253 -10.20 -8.91 -12.34
CA HIS A 253 -8.97 -9.41 -12.94
C HIS A 253 -7.81 -9.04 -12.02
N VAL A 254 -6.93 -10.01 -11.73
CA VAL A 254 -5.68 -9.81 -11.00
C VAL A 254 -4.55 -9.72 -12.03
N LEU A 255 -3.77 -8.65 -11.96
CA LEU A 255 -2.82 -8.29 -12.99
C LEU A 255 -1.44 -8.06 -12.42
N ARG A 256 -0.43 -8.24 -13.25
CA ARG A 256 0.96 -7.91 -12.92
C ARG A 256 1.10 -6.43 -12.62
N ASN A 257 1.92 -6.12 -11.63
CA ASN A 257 2.60 -4.85 -11.44
C ASN A 257 4.02 -5.13 -10.93
N HIS A 258 4.80 -4.14 -10.57
CA HIS A 258 6.20 -4.29 -10.18
C HIS A 258 6.39 -3.85 -8.73
N HIS A 259 6.40 -4.79 -7.79
CA HIS A 259 6.50 -4.47 -6.36
C HIS A 259 7.13 -5.62 -5.56
N TRP A 260 6.85 -5.69 -4.27
CA TRP A 260 7.23 -6.75 -3.34
C TRP A 260 6.25 -6.79 -2.17
N SER A 261 6.33 -7.82 -1.34
CA SER A 261 5.47 -7.99 -0.18
C SER A 261 6.28 -8.35 1.06
N SER A 262 5.83 -7.95 2.24
CA SER A 262 6.38 -8.39 3.53
C SER A 262 5.50 -7.90 4.69
N ARG A 263 5.50 -8.67 5.79
CA ARG A 263 4.92 -8.23 7.08
C ARG A 263 5.95 -8.22 8.20
N TRP A 264 6.96 -9.07 8.14
CA TRP A 264 7.92 -9.27 9.23
C TRP A 264 9.36 -8.95 8.83
N GLY A 265 9.57 -8.40 7.62
CA GLY A 265 10.89 -8.06 7.10
C GLY A 265 11.67 -9.26 6.54
N THR A 266 11.65 -10.39 7.23
CA THR A 266 12.31 -11.64 6.77
C THR A 266 11.47 -12.45 5.81
N ASP A 267 10.17 -12.24 5.78
CA ASP A 267 9.17 -12.88 4.91
C ASP A 267 8.98 -12.16 3.57
N ARG A 268 10.01 -11.43 3.12
CA ARG A 268 9.95 -10.67 1.85
C ARG A 268 9.54 -11.57 0.70
N SER A 269 8.53 -11.10 -0.07
CA SER A 269 8.02 -11.76 -1.28
C SER A 269 7.52 -13.20 -1.07
N ARG A 270 7.02 -13.52 0.15
CA ARG A 270 6.37 -14.81 0.47
C ARG A 270 4.90 -14.84 0.05
N ALA A 271 4.31 -13.70 -0.27
CA ALA A 271 3.01 -13.55 -0.91
C ALA A 271 3.15 -12.68 -2.16
N LEU A 272 2.26 -12.86 -3.12
CA LEU A 272 2.24 -12.10 -4.36
C LEU A 272 1.67 -10.70 -4.13
N TRP A 273 2.00 -9.75 -4.99
CA TRP A 273 1.44 -8.40 -5.11
C TRP A 273 0.74 -8.25 -6.45
N SER A 274 -0.17 -7.29 -6.60
CA SER A 274 -0.90 -7.14 -7.86
C SER A 274 -1.59 -5.80 -8.01
N SER A 275 -1.87 -5.46 -9.28
CA SER A 275 -2.90 -4.52 -9.68
C SER A 275 -4.20 -5.26 -10.02
N PHE A 276 -5.29 -4.51 -10.19
CA PHE A 276 -6.61 -5.05 -10.47
C PHE A 276 -7.32 -4.28 -11.56
N ILE A 277 -8.16 -4.98 -12.33
CA ILE A 277 -9.26 -4.37 -13.06
C ILE A 277 -10.57 -4.94 -12.55
N VAL A 278 -11.50 -4.07 -12.19
CA VAL A 278 -12.90 -4.45 -11.98
C VAL A 278 -13.69 -4.00 -13.20
N SER A 279 -14.08 -4.96 -14.03
CA SER A 279 -14.94 -4.72 -15.19
C SER A 279 -16.40 -4.72 -14.74
N THR A 280 -17.13 -3.65 -15.05
CA THR A 280 -18.53 -3.47 -14.73
C THR A 280 -19.29 -2.89 -15.92
N ARG A 281 -20.62 -2.98 -15.92
CA ARG A 281 -21.45 -2.27 -16.93
C ARG A 281 -21.33 -0.74 -16.88
N ALA A 282 -20.79 -0.18 -15.80
CA ALA A 282 -20.49 1.24 -15.70
C ALA A 282 -19.10 1.60 -16.28
N GLY A 283 -18.30 0.61 -16.68
CA GLY A 283 -16.93 0.75 -17.21
C GLY A 283 -15.88 0.10 -16.31
N ASN A 284 -14.65 0.03 -16.81
CA ASN A 284 -13.54 -0.57 -16.10
C ASN A 284 -12.91 0.40 -15.08
N ILE A 285 -12.61 -0.15 -13.92
CA ILE A 285 -11.89 0.50 -12.82
C ILE A 285 -10.54 -0.21 -12.70
N PHE A 286 -9.44 0.52 -12.85
CA PHE A 286 -8.10 0.02 -12.63
C PHE A 286 -7.59 0.49 -11.26
N PHE A 287 -7.02 -0.42 -10.48
CA PHE A 287 -6.34 -0.13 -9.24
C PHE A 287 -4.90 -0.67 -9.32
N ALA A 288 -3.92 0.22 -9.29
CA ALA A 288 -2.52 -0.15 -9.44
C ALA A 288 -1.94 -0.89 -8.22
N GLY A 289 -2.48 -0.66 -7.00
CA GLY A 289 -1.77 -0.97 -5.77
C GLY A 289 -0.49 -0.14 -5.67
N ASP A 290 0.51 -0.64 -4.93
CA ASP A 290 1.85 -0.10 -4.98
C ASP A 290 2.64 -0.75 -6.12
N THR A 291 3.42 0.06 -6.83
CA THR A 291 4.20 -0.41 -7.97
C THR A 291 5.40 0.48 -8.25
N GLY A 292 6.51 -0.13 -8.58
CA GLY A 292 7.61 0.50 -9.32
C GLY A 292 7.29 0.60 -10.81
N ALA A 293 8.17 1.23 -11.55
CA ALA A 293 8.05 1.33 -13.01
C ALA A 293 8.24 -0.03 -13.70
N GLY A 294 9.23 -0.81 -13.24
CA GLY A 294 9.62 -2.03 -13.91
C GLY A 294 9.92 -1.80 -15.39
N ASP A 295 9.51 -2.72 -16.23
CA ASP A 295 9.63 -2.62 -17.68
C ASP A 295 8.56 -1.70 -18.33
N MET A 296 7.64 -1.14 -17.55
CA MET A 296 6.50 -0.34 -18.02
C MET A 296 5.61 -1.05 -19.06
N ALA A 297 5.65 -2.38 -19.14
CA ALA A 297 4.76 -3.17 -19.98
C ALA A 297 3.43 -3.51 -19.27
N TRP A 298 3.45 -3.62 -17.93
CA TRP A 298 2.28 -3.98 -17.15
C TRP A 298 1.06 -3.04 -17.33
N PRO A 299 1.20 -1.71 -17.53
CA PRO A 299 0.02 -0.87 -17.82
C PRO A 299 -0.57 -1.15 -19.21
N GLU A 300 0.26 -1.46 -20.21
CA GLU A 300 -0.20 -1.81 -21.55
C GLU A 300 -0.91 -3.17 -21.56
N GLU A 301 -0.42 -4.13 -20.76
CA GLU A 301 -1.09 -5.42 -20.55
C GLU A 301 -2.47 -5.21 -19.96
N ALA A 302 -2.60 -4.35 -18.94
CA ALA A 302 -3.88 -4.00 -18.34
C ALA A 302 -4.82 -3.32 -19.34
N ALA A 303 -4.31 -2.42 -20.18
CA ALA A 303 -5.11 -1.71 -21.19
C ALA A 303 -5.74 -2.64 -22.24
N ARG A 304 -5.18 -3.83 -22.47
CA ARG A 304 -5.76 -4.84 -23.40
C ARG A 304 -7.11 -5.39 -22.94
N LEU A 305 -7.44 -5.26 -21.65
CA LEU A 305 -8.75 -5.68 -21.11
C LEU A 305 -9.89 -4.69 -21.41
N GLY A 306 -9.60 -3.62 -22.14
CA GLY A 306 -10.57 -2.63 -22.60
C GLY A 306 -10.39 -1.25 -21.97
N PRO A 307 -11.24 -0.29 -22.37
CA PRO A 307 -11.08 1.11 -21.98
C PRO A 307 -11.22 1.30 -20.47
N ILE A 308 -10.24 1.96 -19.85
CA ILE A 308 -10.22 2.26 -18.42
C ILE A 308 -10.95 3.59 -18.17
N ARG A 309 -12.12 3.50 -17.52
CA ARG A 309 -12.91 4.69 -17.15
C ARG A 309 -12.29 5.44 -15.97
N LEU A 310 -11.85 4.70 -14.96
CA LEU A 310 -11.20 5.23 -13.75
C LEU A 310 -9.94 4.45 -13.45
N ALA A 311 -8.82 5.13 -13.22
CA ALA A 311 -7.58 4.55 -12.72
C ALA A 311 -7.23 5.13 -11.34
N LEU A 312 -6.78 4.28 -10.42
CA LEU A 312 -6.23 4.65 -9.12
C LEU A 312 -4.72 4.37 -9.20
N ILE A 313 -3.89 5.43 -9.25
CA ILE A 313 -2.46 5.35 -9.57
C ILE A 313 -1.65 5.97 -8.43
N PRO A 314 -0.67 5.25 -7.83
CA PRO A 314 0.17 5.80 -6.77
C PRO A 314 1.09 6.90 -7.32
N ILE A 315 1.36 7.90 -6.49
CA ILE A 315 2.26 9.02 -6.83
C ILE A 315 3.26 9.34 -5.71
N GLY A 316 3.23 8.63 -4.59
CA GLY A 316 4.01 8.93 -3.38
C GLY A 316 4.86 7.75 -2.91
N ALA A 317 5.65 8.03 -1.90
CA ALA A 317 6.68 7.14 -1.34
C ALA A 317 7.75 6.72 -2.38
N PHE A 318 8.13 7.62 -3.28
CA PHE A 318 9.09 7.32 -4.35
C PHE A 318 10.55 7.72 -4.03
N ARG A 319 10.80 8.44 -2.92
CA ARG A 319 12.14 8.86 -2.46
C ARG A 319 12.56 8.09 -1.23
N PHE A 320 13.42 7.10 -1.38
CA PHE A 320 13.99 6.36 -0.25
C PHE A 320 15.37 6.86 0.17
N TYR A 321 15.91 7.84 -0.56
CA TYR A 321 17.13 8.59 -0.24
C TYR A 321 16.92 10.06 -0.54
N PRO A 322 17.62 10.99 0.16
CA PRO A 322 17.63 12.40 -0.20
C PRO A 322 17.98 12.59 -1.69
N GLY A 323 17.21 13.40 -2.41
CA GLY A 323 17.45 13.71 -3.82
C GLY A 323 17.09 12.59 -4.82
N GLN A 324 16.61 11.44 -4.36
CA GLN A 324 16.15 10.37 -5.25
C GLN A 324 14.85 10.78 -5.96
N MET A 325 14.76 10.48 -7.26
CA MET A 325 13.58 10.80 -8.08
C MET A 325 12.79 9.59 -8.52
N GLN A 326 13.38 8.40 -8.42
CA GLN A 326 12.79 7.12 -8.82
C GLN A 326 13.21 6.04 -7.84
N SER A 327 12.34 5.09 -7.61
CA SER A 327 12.68 3.87 -6.88
C SER A 327 12.15 2.65 -7.62
N ASP A 328 12.74 1.49 -7.33
CA ASP A 328 12.28 0.23 -7.88
C ASP A 328 10.88 -0.17 -7.38
N SER A 329 10.54 0.23 -6.18
CA SER A 329 9.31 -0.22 -5.51
C SER A 329 8.11 0.70 -5.70
N HIS A 330 8.34 1.98 -6.01
CA HIS A 330 7.27 2.98 -6.10
C HIS A 330 7.53 3.95 -7.25
N ILE A 331 6.51 4.16 -8.07
CA ILE A 331 6.52 5.20 -9.10
C ILE A 331 6.33 6.58 -8.46
N GLY A 332 7.03 7.57 -9.02
CA GLY A 332 6.76 8.98 -8.75
C GLY A 332 5.76 9.57 -9.73
N PRO A 333 5.46 10.89 -9.60
CA PRO A 333 4.47 11.57 -10.43
C PRO A 333 4.75 11.52 -11.94
N GLU A 334 6.02 11.49 -12.36
CA GLU A 334 6.40 11.36 -13.77
C GLU A 334 5.94 10.03 -14.35
N GLN A 335 6.35 8.93 -13.71
CA GLN A 335 5.95 7.59 -14.14
C GLN A 335 4.44 7.37 -14.00
N ALA A 336 3.80 7.99 -13.01
CA ALA A 336 2.35 7.91 -12.85
C ALA A 336 1.60 8.53 -14.06
N VAL A 337 2.11 9.64 -14.63
CA VAL A 337 1.58 10.20 -15.87
C VAL A 337 1.80 9.24 -17.05
N GLN A 338 2.98 8.61 -17.15
CA GLN A 338 3.24 7.59 -18.18
C GLN A 338 2.31 6.39 -18.05
N VAL A 339 2.06 5.90 -16.82
CA VAL A 339 1.10 4.82 -16.54
C VAL A 339 -0.31 5.23 -16.97
N PHE A 340 -0.75 6.45 -16.63
CA PHE A 340 -2.04 6.98 -17.05
C PHE A 340 -2.21 6.97 -18.58
N GLU A 341 -1.15 7.33 -19.30
CA GLU A 341 -1.13 7.33 -20.76
C GLU A 341 -1.18 5.92 -21.35
N LYS A 342 -0.34 5.02 -20.86
CA LYS A 342 -0.26 3.62 -21.31
C LYS A 342 -1.54 2.83 -21.02
N LEU A 343 -2.23 3.13 -19.93
CA LEU A 343 -3.55 2.59 -19.61
C LEU A 343 -4.65 3.13 -20.55
N HIS A 344 -4.40 4.18 -21.31
CA HIS A 344 -5.44 4.94 -22.02
C HIS A 344 -6.61 5.33 -21.11
N ALA A 345 -6.32 5.63 -19.85
CA ALA A 345 -7.35 5.92 -18.86
C ALA A 345 -8.02 7.26 -19.13
N SER A 346 -9.35 7.33 -18.96
CA SER A 346 -10.13 8.54 -19.17
C SER A 346 -10.02 9.52 -17.99
N THR A 347 -9.97 8.96 -16.78
CA THR A 347 -9.88 9.70 -15.51
C THR A 347 -8.99 8.93 -14.56
N ALA A 348 -8.17 9.61 -13.76
CA ALA A 348 -7.41 9.00 -12.68
C ALA A 348 -7.50 9.79 -11.37
N ILE A 349 -7.35 9.07 -10.27
CA ILE A 349 -7.17 9.62 -8.92
C ILE A 349 -5.78 9.23 -8.45
N PRO A 350 -4.93 10.19 -8.08
CA PRO A 350 -3.64 9.90 -7.49
C PRO A 350 -3.82 9.43 -6.04
N VAL A 351 -3.20 8.30 -5.72
CA VAL A 351 -3.26 7.66 -4.40
C VAL A 351 -1.86 7.52 -3.80
N HIS A 352 -1.77 6.93 -2.61
CA HIS A 352 -0.53 6.61 -1.90
C HIS A 352 0.33 7.85 -1.55
N TRP A 353 -0.31 8.96 -1.16
CA TRP A 353 0.38 10.19 -0.74
C TRP A 353 -0.34 10.89 0.42
N GLY A 354 0.36 11.76 1.12
CA GLY A 354 -0.22 12.72 2.07
C GLY A 354 -0.82 12.17 3.35
N THR A 355 -0.78 10.85 3.61
CA THR A 355 -1.38 10.20 4.78
C THR A 355 -0.36 9.69 5.78
N PHE A 356 0.64 8.93 5.33
CA PHE A 356 1.75 8.40 6.13
C PHE A 356 3.08 8.94 5.59
N ARG A 357 4.00 9.33 6.49
CA ARG A 357 5.36 9.74 6.11
C ARG A 357 6.24 8.50 5.93
N LEU A 358 6.29 8.00 4.70
CA LEU A 358 6.99 6.75 4.37
C LEU A 358 8.39 6.97 3.79
N SER A 359 8.66 8.16 3.23
CA SER A 359 9.81 8.43 2.36
C SER A 359 10.36 9.86 2.55
N TYR A 360 11.30 10.28 1.70
CA TYR A 360 12.02 11.55 1.81
C TYR A 360 11.39 12.72 1.05
N GLU A 361 10.23 12.56 0.42
CA GLU A 361 9.49 13.70 -0.13
C GLU A 361 8.66 14.41 0.94
N GLN A 362 8.49 15.72 0.77
CA GLN A 362 7.52 16.47 1.55
C GLN A 362 6.08 16.06 1.15
N ARG A 363 5.16 16.24 2.07
CA ARG A 363 3.76 15.84 1.91
C ARG A 363 3.11 16.36 0.61
N GLU A 364 3.43 17.59 0.24
CA GLU A 364 2.82 18.26 -0.92
C GLU A 364 3.67 18.12 -2.22
N THR A 365 4.82 17.48 -2.15
CA THR A 365 5.69 17.27 -3.32
C THR A 365 5.01 16.42 -4.40
N PRO A 366 4.42 15.23 -4.08
CA PRO A 366 3.82 14.39 -5.11
C PRO A 366 2.70 15.08 -5.91
N PRO A 367 1.67 15.71 -5.30
CA PRO A 367 0.61 16.35 -6.06
C PRO A 367 1.08 17.57 -6.86
N ARG A 368 2.06 18.35 -6.35
CA ARG A 368 2.63 19.49 -7.09
C ARG A 368 3.41 19.02 -8.32
N MET A 369 4.22 17.99 -8.17
CA MET A 369 4.97 17.40 -9.29
C MET A 369 4.02 16.81 -10.33
N LEU A 370 2.96 16.12 -9.91
CA LEU A 370 1.95 15.58 -10.82
C LEU A 370 1.36 16.70 -11.71
N GLU A 371 0.99 17.82 -11.13
CA GLU A 371 0.44 18.95 -11.89
C GLU A 371 1.43 19.50 -12.94
N LEU A 372 2.72 19.53 -12.61
CA LEU A 372 3.77 19.97 -13.55
C LEU A 372 3.94 18.96 -14.70
N TYR A 373 4.02 17.65 -14.40
CA TYR A 373 4.15 16.63 -15.45
C TYR A 373 2.91 16.51 -16.33
N LEU A 374 1.70 16.68 -15.80
CA LEU A 374 0.48 16.76 -16.62
C LEU A 374 0.55 17.92 -17.63
N ARG A 375 1.07 19.09 -17.24
CA ARG A 375 1.29 20.22 -18.15
C ARG A 375 2.36 19.91 -19.17
N CYS A 376 3.45 19.21 -18.79
CA CYS A 376 4.48 18.79 -19.73
C CYS A 376 3.91 17.91 -20.85
N GLU A 377 2.94 17.05 -20.52
CA GLU A 377 2.31 16.15 -21.48
C GLU A 377 1.03 16.72 -22.14
N GLY A 378 0.64 17.95 -21.83
CA GLY A 378 -0.57 18.58 -22.36
C GLY A 378 -1.85 17.87 -21.91
N ILE A 379 -1.84 17.25 -20.73
CA ILE A 379 -2.99 16.58 -20.13
C ILE A 379 -3.73 17.57 -19.26
N GLU A 380 -5.03 17.68 -19.46
CA GLU A 380 -5.87 18.56 -18.67
C GLU A 380 -5.94 18.07 -17.20
N ARG A 381 -5.64 18.97 -16.25
CA ARG A 381 -5.57 18.66 -14.79
C ARG A 381 -6.78 17.86 -14.29
N LYS A 382 -7.99 18.15 -14.75
CA LYS A 382 -9.20 17.44 -14.29
C LYS A 382 -9.23 15.95 -14.63
N ARG A 383 -8.38 15.48 -15.56
CA ARG A 383 -8.29 14.07 -15.95
C ARG A 383 -7.50 13.23 -14.95
N PHE A 384 -6.54 13.84 -14.25
CA PHE A 384 -5.74 13.18 -13.23
C PHE A 384 -5.44 14.18 -12.10
N ALA A 385 -6.47 14.51 -11.32
CA ALA A 385 -6.39 15.56 -10.32
C ALA A 385 -6.19 15.01 -8.91
N PRO A 386 -5.24 15.57 -8.14
CA PRO A 386 -5.19 15.36 -6.70
C PRO A 386 -6.50 15.79 -6.04
N LEU A 387 -7.09 14.88 -5.30
CA LEU A 387 -8.30 15.15 -4.51
C LEU A 387 -7.91 15.55 -3.08
N ARG A 388 -8.77 16.28 -2.41
CA ARG A 388 -8.70 16.41 -0.96
C ARG A 388 -9.19 15.10 -0.32
N ILE A 389 -8.58 14.70 0.79
CA ILE A 389 -9.05 13.55 1.57
C ILE A 389 -10.52 13.80 1.96
N GLY A 390 -11.38 12.83 1.67
CA GLY A 390 -12.83 12.92 1.81
C GLY A 390 -13.57 13.52 0.60
N GLN A 391 -12.87 13.99 -0.43
CA GLN A 391 -13.51 14.50 -1.62
C GLN A 391 -14.05 13.37 -2.48
N SER A 392 -15.30 13.52 -2.92
CA SER A 392 -15.96 12.66 -3.90
C SER A 392 -16.00 13.33 -5.26
N ILE A 393 -15.85 12.53 -6.32
CA ILE A 393 -16.06 12.96 -7.70
C ILE A 393 -17.06 12.04 -8.40
N LEU A 394 -17.84 12.61 -9.31
CA LEU A 394 -18.54 11.84 -10.33
C LEU A 394 -17.57 11.58 -11.46
N VAL A 395 -17.30 10.31 -11.75
CA VAL A 395 -16.39 9.91 -12.84
C VAL A 395 -17.15 10.01 -14.17
N PRO A 396 -16.70 10.83 -15.12
CA PRO A 396 -17.35 10.95 -16.44
C PRO A 396 -17.38 9.59 -17.16
N ALA A 397 -18.28 9.44 -18.13
CA ALA A 397 -18.20 8.31 -19.04
C ALA A 397 -16.83 8.28 -19.73
N TYR A 398 -16.39 7.08 -20.11
CA TYR A 398 -15.12 6.94 -20.82
C TYR A 398 -15.10 7.84 -22.07
N ALA A 399 -14.03 8.58 -22.21
CA ALA A 399 -13.71 9.33 -23.41
C ALA A 399 -12.19 9.43 -23.56
N PRO A 400 -11.63 9.30 -24.77
CA PRO A 400 -10.21 9.52 -24.99
C PRO A 400 -9.78 10.90 -24.44
N VAL A 401 -8.56 10.95 -23.90
CA VAL A 401 -8.03 12.19 -23.32
C VAL A 401 -7.48 13.07 -24.46
N PRO A 402 -8.08 14.23 -24.73
CA PRO A 402 -7.54 15.16 -25.72
C PRO A 402 -6.21 15.72 -25.21
N ARG A 403 -5.27 15.96 -26.12
CA ARG A 403 -4.00 16.62 -25.82
C ARG A 403 -4.13 18.11 -26.04
N GLY A 404 -3.73 18.85 -25.05
CA GLY A 404 -3.55 20.29 -25.12
C GLY A 404 -2.11 20.67 -25.50
N GLU A 405 -1.80 21.95 -25.37
CA GLU A 405 -0.45 22.46 -25.55
C GLU A 405 0.47 21.94 -24.44
N LYS A 406 1.62 21.38 -24.80
CA LYS A 406 2.65 20.95 -23.87
C LYS A 406 3.40 22.16 -23.32
N ARG A 407 3.39 22.33 -22.01
CA ARG A 407 4.06 23.43 -21.29
C ARG A 407 4.85 22.88 -20.12
N CYS A 408 6.12 22.58 -20.36
CA CYS A 408 6.99 21.99 -19.34
C CYS A 408 7.81 23.09 -18.62
N ASP A 409 7.61 23.20 -17.29
CA ASP A 409 8.41 24.08 -16.43
C ASP A 409 9.47 23.26 -15.69
N GLN A 410 10.60 23.04 -16.39
CA GLN A 410 11.71 22.27 -15.83
C GLN A 410 12.30 22.90 -14.56
N ARG A 411 12.27 24.25 -14.43
CA ARG A 411 12.76 24.94 -13.23
C ARG A 411 11.90 24.62 -12.00
N ALA A 412 10.57 24.67 -12.19
CA ALA A 412 9.62 24.32 -11.12
C ALA A 412 9.73 22.83 -10.73
N ILE A 413 9.94 21.92 -11.69
CA ILE A 413 10.18 20.50 -11.42
C ILE A 413 11.46 20.33 -10.60
N THR A 414 12.57 20.95 -11.03
CA THR A 414 13.85 20.88 -10.33
C THR A 414 13.78 21.47 -8.91
N ALA A 415 12.99 22.52 -8.69
CA ALA A 415 12.80 23.09 -7.36
C ALA A 415 12.04 22.16 -6.38
N LEU A 416 11.39 21.11 -6.87
CA LEU A 416 10.73 20.09 -6.05
C LEU A 416 11.59 18.81 -5.89
N GLN A 417 12.73 18.76 -6.56
CA GLN A 417 13.74 17.69 -6.41
C GLN A 417 14.53 17.84 -5.12
#